data_5fe0a1afe40e49ade5a2b0af76d81f8d
#
_entry.id   5fe0a1afe40e49ade5a2b0af76d81f8d
#
_cell.length_a   1.000
_cell.length_b   1.000
_cell.length_c   1.000
_cell.angle_alpha   90.00
_cell.angle_beta   90.00
_cell.angle_gamma   90.00
#
_symmetry.space_group_name_H-M   'P 1'
#
loop_
_entity.id
_entity.type
_entity.pdbx_description
1 polymer ?
#
loop_
_entity_poly.entity_id
_entity_poly.type
_entity_poly.pdbx_seq_one_letter_code
_entity_poly.pdbx_strand_id
1 'polypeptide(L)'
;DLRDLSIRVTALLNGTMSPDPVPPGSIVFADEVLPSQFLSVDWRQGGALVTRRGSPRSHVALLARSRGVPMIVQAAGLPDRPGETALVDGNNGIVVINPERNHALPAQAKATAGAGRMPARPTVSKNSTGGQDEFRLLINVSGADELSGIDPVICDGIGLVRTEFMFMGTALPSEEEQLNAYSLILRWARGLPVTIRTLDAGGDKPVAGLSLGGESNPFLGLRGVRLALANRDVFRVQLRALLRAAAVGPLRVMIPMVTMPSELEAVRELLQ
;
A
#
# COMPACT_ATOMS: atom_id res chain seq x y z
N ASP A 1 1.75 -2.12 15.68
CA ASP A 1 2.37 -3.27 16.37
C ASP A 1 2.79 -2.84 17.77
N LEU A 2 2.13 -3.40 18.82
CA LEU A 2 2.37 -3.04 20.22
C LEU A 2 3.81 -3.30 20.66
N ARG A 3 4.45 -4.33 20.12
CA ARG A 3 5.84 -4.67 20.39
C ARG A 3 6.80 -3.60 19.86
N ASP A 4 6.55 -3.10 18.65
CA ASP A 4 7.33 -2.02 18.05
C ASP A 4 7.22 -0.73 18.89
N LEU A 5 5.99 -0.38 19.29
CA LEU A 5 5.74 0.77 20.15
C LEU A 5 6.46 0.63 21.51
N SER A 6 6.35 -0.53 22.15
CA SER A 6 7.00 -0.82 23.44
C SER A 6 8.52 -0.66 23.36
N ILE A 7 9.16 -1.21 22.34
CA ILE A 7 10.60 -1.12 22.14
C ILE A 7 11.01 0.35 21.91
N ARG A 8 10.28 1.11 21.12
CA ARG A 8 10.58 2.53 20.85
C ARG A 8 10.43 3.38 22.11
N VAL A 9 9.36 3.20 22.86
CA VAL A 9 9.14 3.93 24.13
C VAL A 9 10.25 3.60 25.13
N THR A 10 10.62 2.34 25.28
CA THR A 10 11.68 1.91 26.18
C THR A 10 13.04 2.49 25.75
N ALA A 11 13.34 2.50 24.47
CA ALA A 11 14.59 3.09 23.93
C ALA A 11 14.65 4.61 24.20
N LEU A 12 13.54 5.32 24.01
CA LEU A 12 13.43 6.76 24.29
C LEU A 12 13.61 7.05 25.80
N LEU A 13 12.98 6.28 26.66
CA LEU A 13 13.08 6.45 28.11
C LEU A 13 14.49 6.15 28.65
N ASN A 14 15.18 5.20 28.06
CA ASN A 14 16.55 4.80 28.46
C ASN A 14 17.64 5.65 27.79
N GLY A 15 17.29 6.60 26.91
CA GLY A 15 18.26 7.38 26.14
C GLY A 15 19.15 6.53 25.21
N THR A 16 18.72 5.29 24.90
CA THR A 16 19.43 4.42 23.97
C THR A 16 19.14 4.88 22.55
N MET A 17 20.15 5.34 21.86
CA MET A 17 20.06 5.76 20.47
C MET A 17 19.62 4.59 19.58
N SER A 18 19.00 4.93 18.45
CA SER A 18 18.71 3.99 17.36
C SER A 18 19.94 3.16 17.01
N PRO A 19 19.77 1.89 16.59
CA PRO A 19 20.88 1.09 16.11
C PRO A 19 21.66 1.85 15.02
N ASP A 20 22.97 1.54 14.90
CA ASP A 20 23.83 2.16 13.90
C ASP A 20 23.16 2.21 12.52
N PRO A 21 23.31 3.31 11.78
CA PRO A 21 22.69 3.46 10.49
C PRO A 21 23.17 2.36 9.53
N VAL A 22 22.24 1.65 8.95
CA VAL A 22 22.54 0.63 7.94
C VAL A 22 23.08 1.32 6.68
N PRO A 23 24.30 0.96 6.21
CA PRO A 23 24.84 1.56 5.00
C PRO A 23 23.90 1.39 3.79
N PRO A 24 23.82 2.37 2.90
CA PRO A 24 23.01 2.27 1.70
C PRO A 24 23.40 1.07 0.83
N GLY A 25 22.42 0.39 0.24
CA GLY A 25 22.63 -0.78 -0.60
C GLY A 25 22.95 -2.08 0.14
N SER A 26 22.90 -2.08 1.49
CA SER A 26 23.18 -3.26 2.30
C SER A 26 22.07 -4.31 2.21
N ILE A 27 22.49 -5.58 2.31
CA ILE A 27 21.56 -6.68 2.57
C ILE A 27 21.47 -6.87 4.09
N VAL A 28 20.28 -6.67 4.64
CA VAL A 28 20.01 -6.78 6.07
C VAL A 28 19.58 -8.20 6.41
N PHE A 29 20.36 -8.86 7.28
CA PHE A 29 20.00 -10.17 7.85
C PHE A 29 19.54 -9.97 9.29
N ALA A 30 18.40 -10.53 9.65
CA ALA A 30 17.83 -10.41 10.99
C ALA A 30 16.98 -11.63 11.36
N ASP A 31 16.73 -11.83 12.65
CA ASP A 31 15.73 -12.81 13.08
C ASP A 31 14.33 -12.34 12.72
N GLU A 32 14.02 -11.10 13.06
CA GLU A 32 12.76 -10.42 12.77
C GLU A 32 13.04 -8.92 12.68
N VAL A 33 12.32 -8.20 11.83
CA VAL A 33 12.42 -6.74 11.70
C VAL A 33 11.06 -6.13 11.98
N LEU A 34 11.06 -5.07 12.78
CA LEU A 34 9.86 -4.31 13.10
C LEU A 34 9.61 -3.23 12.03
N PRO A 35 8.34 -2.78 11.84
CA PRO A 35 8.02 -1.76 10.86
C PRO A 35 8.87 -0.49 10.99
N SER A 36 9.10 0.00 12.20
CA SER A 36 9.94 1.18 12.44
C SER A 36 11.40 0.98 12.03
N GLN A 37 11.95 -0.20 12.32
CA GLN A 37 13.32 -0.56 11.92
C GLN A 37 13.46 -0.64 10.40
N PHE A 38 12.48 -1.23 9.71
CA PHE A 38 12.45 -1.25 8.25
C PHE A 38 12.41 0.17 7.66
N LEU A 39 11.60 1.05 8.26
CA LEU A 39 11.42 2.42 7.79
C LEU A 39 12.64 3.32 8.08
N SER A 40 13.49 2.97 9.04
CA SER A 40 14.72 3.72 9.35
C SER A 40 15.86 3.49 8.36
N VAL A 41 15.76 2.44 7.52
CA VAL A 41 16.78 2.13 6.49
C VAL A 41 16.48 2.87 5.19
N ASP A 42 17.51 3.45 4.58
CA ASP A 42 17.40 4.07 3.25
C ASP A 42 17.54 3.01 2.14
N TRP A 43 16.41 2.55 1.62
CA TRP A 43 16.34 1.54 0.57
C TRP A 43 16.48 2.11 -0.86
N ARG A 44 16.62 3.43 -1.04
CA ARG A 44 16.66 4.07 -2.38
C ARG A 44 17.89 3.70 -3.19
N GLN A 45 18.96 3.30 -2.54
CA GLN A 45 20.21 2.88 -3.18
C GLN A 45 20.31 1.36 -3.38
N GLY A 46 19.20 0.65 -3.29
CA GLY A 46 19.15 -0.80 -3.37
C GLY A 46 19.27 -1.47 -2.00
N GLY A 47 19.57 -2.77 -2.01
CA GLY A 47 19.63 -3.61 -0.81
C GLY A 47 18.50 -4.64 -0.78
N ALA A 48 18.48 -5.46 0.26
CA ALA A 48 17.46 -6.48 0.47
C ALA A 48 17.29 -6.77 1.97
N LEU A 49 16.16 -7.35 2.34
CA LEU A 49 15.88 -7.82 3.69
C LEU A 49 15.69 -9.34 3.71
N VAL A 50 16.44 -10.02 4.56
CA VAL A 50 16.32 -11.47 4.75
C VAL A 50 16.12 -11.77 6.23
N THR A 51 15.02 -12.45 6.57
CA THR A 51 14.68 -12.74 7.97
C THR A 51 14.52 -14.23 8.23
N ARG A 52 14.97 -14.67 9.44
CA ARG A 52 14.76 -16.05 9.91
C ARG A 52 13.31 -16.33 10.27
N ARG A 53 12.58 -15.32 10.70
CA ARG A 53 11.18 -15.41 11.09
C ARG A 53 10.33 -14.45 10.25
N GLY A 54 9.03 -14.54 10.42
CA GLY A 54 8.09 -13.65 9.74
C GLY A 54 7.17 -14.38 8.77
N SER A 55 6.30 -13.62 8.14
CA SER A 55 5.31 -14.11 7.17
C SER A 55 5.33 -13.23 5.93
N PRO A 56 5.10 -13.79 4.73
CA PRO A 56 4.92 -13.00 3.50
C PRO A 56 3.75 -11.99 3.57
N ARG A 57 2.88 -12.12 4.57
CA ARG A 57 1.74 -11.23 4.83
C ARG A 57 1.97 -10.28 6.01
N SER A 58 3.15 -10.27 6.63
CA SER A 58 3.47 -9.34 7.72
C SER A 58 3.48 -7.89 7.22
N HIS A 59 3.30 -6.94 8.14
CA HIS A 59 3.36 -5.50 7.84
C HIS A 59 4.69 -5.11 7.18
N VAL A 60 5.82 -5.68 7.63
CA VAL A 60 7.13 -5.43 7.03
C VAL A 60 7.21 -5.97 5.61
N ALA A 61 6.66 -7.17 5.36
CA ALA A 61 6.64 -7.74 4.01
C ALA A 61 5.78 -6.90 3.04
N LEU A 62 4.68 -6.33 3.51
CA LEU A 62 3.86 -5.40 2.74
C LEU A 62 4.61 -4.09 2.46
N LEU A 63 5.31 -3.54 3.46
CA LEU A 63 6.14 -2.34 3.30
C LEU A 63 7.31 -2.58 2.33
N ALA A 64 7.99 -3.73 2.43
CA ALA A 64 9.07 -4.09 1.52
C ALA A 64 8.57 -4.16 0.07
N ARG A 65 7.42 -4.81 -0.13
CA ARG A 65 6.79 -4.93 -1.45
C ARG A 65 6.36 -3.58 -2.02
N SER A 66 5.75 -2.71 -1.21
CA SER A 66 5.33 -1.37 -1.64
C SER A 66 6.51 -0.46 -1.99
N ARG A 67 7.70 -0.72 -1.46
CA ARG A 67 8.94 0.02 -1.75
C ARG A 67 9.86 -0.65 -2.76
N GLY A 68 9.44 -1.80 -3.33
CA GLY A 68 10.26 -2.56 -4.27
C GLY A 68 11.53 -3.16 -3.65
N VAL A 69 11.56 -3.36 -2.31
CA VAL A 69 12.69 -3.95 -1.61
C VAL A 69 12.57 -5.47 -1.64
N PRO A 70 13.54 -6.20 -2.22
CA PRO A 70 13.56 -7.65 -2.17
C PRO A 70 13.54 -8.14 -0.73
N MET A 71 12.59 -9.02 -0.39
CA MET A 71 12.48 -9.58 0.95
C MET A 71 12.27 -11.09 0.90
N ILE A 72 13.05 -11.80 1.72
CA ILE A 72 12.89 -13.23 1.96
C ILE A 72 12.61 -13.42 3.45
N VAL A 73 11.60 -14.22 3.76
CA VAL A 73 11.22 -14.58 5.13
C VAL A 73 11.42 -16.07 5.35
N GLN A 74 11.57 -16.48 6.63
CA GLN A 74 11.76 -17.88 7.02
C GLN A 74 13.03 -18.51 6.39
N ALA A 75 14.07 -17.71 6.18
CA ALA A 75 15.33 -18.18 5.62
C ALA A 75 16.11 -18.99 6.67
N ALA A 76 16.46 -20.23 6.31
CA ALA A 76 17.35 -21.07 7.12
C ALA A 76 18.82 -20.77 6.78
N GLY A 77 19.74 -21.02 7.74
CA GLY A 77 21.18 -20.98 7.48
C GLY A 77 21.76 -19.57 7.24
N LEU A 78 21.12 -18.53 7.80
CA LEU A 78 21.66 -17.18 7.69
C LEU A 78 22.99 -17.04 8.44
N PRO A 79 23.93 -16.24 7.91
CA PRO A 79 25.20 -15.97 8.57
C PRO A 79 25.00 -15.22 9.89
N ASP A 80 25.82 -15.55 10.88
CA ASP A 80 25.80 -14.88 12.18
C ASP A 80 26.76 -13.67 12.25
N ARG A 81 27.54 -13.44 11.16
CA ARG A 81 28.56 -12.39 11.13
C ARG A 81 28.27 -11.36 10.03
N PRO A 82 28.41 -10.05 10.35
CA PRO A 82 28.35 -8.99 9.34
C PRO A 82 29.60 -9.02 8.45
N GLY A 83 29.48 -8.47 7.24
CA GLY A 83 30.62 -8.26 6.34
C GLY A 83 30.78 -9.30 5.23
N GLU A 84 29.88 -10.26 5.11
CA GLU A 84 29.87 -11.19 3.99
C GLU A 84 29.13 -10.60 2.77
N THR A 85 29.54 -11.01 1.56
CA THR A 85 28.82 -10.66 0.34
C THR A 85 27.66 -11.62 0.17
N ALA A 86 26.50 -11.14 -0.24
CA ALA A 86 25.35 -11.98 -0.53
C ALA A 86 24.63 -11.54 -1.79
N LEU A 87 23.94 -12.48 -2.41
CA LEU A 87 23.07 -12.29 -3.54
C LEU A 87 21.66 -12.72 -3.16
N VAL A 88 20.67 -11.87 -3.34
CA VAL A 88 19.27 -12.12 -2.93
C VAL A 88 18.36 -12.05 -4.14
N ASP A 89 17.64 -13.14 -4.39
CA ASP A 89 16.54 -13.19 -5.35
C ASP A 89 15.21 -13.35 -4.59
N GLY A 90 14.54 -12.23 -4.37
CA GLY A 90 13.26 -12.18 -3.66
C GLY A 90 12.10 -12.83 -4.44
N ASN A 91 12.23 -13.02 -5.76
CA ASN A 91 11.19 -13.65 -6.57
C ASN A 91 11.21 -15.17 -6.44
N ASN A 92 12.42 -15.75 -6.40
CA ASN A 92 12.61 -17.20 -6.29
C ASN A 92 12.89 -17.66 -4.86
N GLY A 93 13.03 -16.73 -3.90
CA GLY A 93 13.32 -17.05 -2.51
C GLY A 93 14.73 -17.58 -2.29
N ILE A 94 15.71 -17.16 -3.09
CA ILE A 94 17.08 -17.66 -3.08
C ILE A 94 18.00 -16.63 -2.44
N VAL A 95 18.84 -17.10 -1.50
CA VAL A 95 19.95 -16.33 -0.92
C VAL A 95 21.24 -17.13 -1.15
N VAL A 96 22.25 -16.50 -1.76
CA VAL A 96 23.57 -17.08 -1.94
C VAL A 96 24.56 -16.24 -1.14
N ILE A 97 25.22 -16.87 -0.17
CA ILE A 97 26.24 -16.23 0.65
C ILE A 97 27.61 -16.45 0.01
N ASN A 98 28.43 -15.40 -0.07
CA ASN A 98 29.75 -15.41 -0.72
C ASN A 98 29.72 -15.99 -2.13
N PRO A 99 28.88 -15.43 -3.04
CA PRO A 99 28.80 -15.93 -4.40
C PRO A 99 30.18 -15.85 -5.09
N GLU A 100 30.59 -16.92 -5.75
CA GLU A 100 31.77 -16.85 -6.61
C GLU A 100 31.56 -15.81 -7.73
N ARG A 101 32.62 -15.18 -8.21
CA ARG A 101 32.53 -14.09 -9.23
C ARG A 101 31.76 -14.45 -10.49
N ASN A 102 31.55 -15.72 -10.77
CA ASN A 102 30.81 -16.27 -11.90
C ASN A 102 29.41 -16.79 -11.52
N HIS A 103 28.96 -16.64 -10.29
CA HIS A 103 27.56 -16.90 -9.92
C HIS A 103 26.70 -15.78 -10.52
N ALA A 104 26.44 -15.88 -11.82
CA ALA A 104 25.30 -15.19 -12.38
C ALA A 104 24.05 -15.92 -11.82
N LEU A 105 23.19 -15.18 -11.12
CA LEU A 105 21.81 -15.64 -10.99
C LEU A 105 21.32 -16.02 -12.38
N PRO A 106 20.58 -17.13 -12.53
CA PRO A 106 20.06 -17.53 -13.83
C PRO A 106 19.33 -16.33 -14.46
N ALA A 107 19.93 -15.85 -15.53
CA ALA A 107 19.60 -14.61 -16.24
C ALA A 107 19.42 -13.40 -15.28
N GLN A 108 20.33 -12.45 -15.34
CA GLN A 108 20.03 -11.08 -14.98
C GLN A 108 18.76 -10.67 -15.74
N ALA A 109 17.60 -11.07 -15.21
CA ALA A 109 16.40 -10.31 -15.45
C ALA A 109 16.76 -8.92 -14.97
N LYS A 110 17.02 -8.03 -15.90
CA LYS A 110 17.29 -6.62 -15.67
C LYS A 110 16.51 -6.21 -14.45
N ALA A 111 17.15 -5.63 -13.46
CA ALA A 111 16.51 -4.89 -12.39
C ALA A 111 15.74 -3.72 -13.04
N THR A 112 14.71 -4.02 -13.77
CA THR A 112 13.60 -3.14 -14.01
C THR A 112 12.86 -3.15 -12.69
N ALA A 113 12.95 -2.03 -12.00
CA ALA A 113 12.22 -1.72 -10.80
C ALA A 113 10.90 -2.51 -10.76
N GLY A 114 10.81 -3.44 -9.81
CA GLY A 114 9.61 -4.02 -9.24
C GLY A 114 8.37 -4.35 -10.06
N ALA A 115 8.49 -4.53 -11.38
CA ALA A 115 7.42 -5.13 -12.17
C ALA A 115 7.60 -6.65 -12.10
N GLY A 116 7.19 -7.26 -10.98
CA GLY A 116 6.92 -8.69 -10.95
C GLY A 116 6.07 -9.00 -12.17
N ARG A 117 6.58 -9.89 -13.04
CA ARG A 117 5.83 -10.39 -14.19
C ARG A 117 4.51 -10.91 -13.65
N MET A 118 3.47 -10.08 -13.73
CA MET A 118 2.15 -10.49 -13.32
C MET A 118 1.79 -11.74 -14.14
N PRO A 119 1.33 -12.79 -13.49
CA PRO A 119 0.90 -13.97 -14.22
C PRO A 119 -0.12 -13.53 -15.27
N ALA A 120 -0.04 -14.13 -16.46
CA ALA A 120 -1.08 -13.98 -17.46
C ALA A 120 -2.43 -14.17 -16.78
N ARG A 121 -3.42 -13.34 -17.14
CA ARG A 121 -4.78 -13.42 -16.58
C ARG A 121 -5.13 -14.87 -16.27
N PRO A 122 -5.43 -15.22 -15.02
CA PRO A 122 -5.87 -16.57 -14.73
C PRO A 122 -7.14 -16.79 -15.56
N THR A 123 -7.02 -17.61 -16.59
CA THR A 123 -8.18 -18.06 -17.37
C THR A 123 -9.01 -18.92 -16.41
N VAL A 124 -9.92 -18.31 -15.68
CA VAL A 124 -10.99 -19.05 -15.03
C VAL A 124 -11.74 -19.72 -16.16
N SER A 125 -11.51 -21.03 -16.32
CA SER A 125 -12.19 -21.81 -17.35
C SER A 125 -13.69 -21.63 -17.14
N LYS A 126 -14.37 -21.13 -18.13
CA LYS A 126 -15.84 -20.97 -18.15
C LYS A 126 -16.61 -22.31 -17.99
N ASN A 127 -15.90 -23.42 -17.85
CA ASN A 127 -16.46 -24.77 -17.96
C ASN A 127 -16.59 -25.54 -16.62
N SER A 128 -16.36 -24.93 -15.46
CA SER A 128 -16.34 -25.72 -14.22
C SER A 128 -17.58 -25.64 -13.33
N THR A 129 -18.54 -24.79 -13.65
CA THR A 129 -19.85 -24.82 -12.95
C THR A 129 -20.92 -24.37 -13.91
N GLY A 130 -21.94 -25.20 -14.12
CA GLY A 130 -23.10 -24.94 -14.99
C GLY A 130 -24.04 -23.83 -14.48
N GLY A 131 -23.51 -22.80 -13.84
CA GLY A 131 -24.22 -21.60 -13.38
C GLY A 131 -23.71 -20.35 -14.08
N GLN A 132 -24.63 -19.42 -14.37
CA GLN A 132 -24.39 -18.18 -15.11
C GLN A 132 -23.63 -17.09 -14.31
N ASP A 133 -22.95 -17.44 -13.21
CA ASP A 133 -22.23 -16.46 -12.39
C ASP A 133 -20.82 -16.22 -12.95
N GLU A 134 -20.66 -15.11 -13.63
CA GLU A 134 -19.40 -14.62 -14.16
C GLU A 134 -18.57 -14.00 -13.02
N PHE A 135 -17.57 -14.71 -12.53
CA PHE A 135 -16.63 -14.15 -11.54
C PHE A 135 -15.81 -13.01 -12.15
N ARG A 136 -15.77 -11.87 -11.46
CA ARG A 136 -14.96 -10.71 -11.84
C ARG A 136 -13.71 -10.60 -10.98
N LEU A 137 -12.56 -10.44 -11.63
CA LEU A 137 -11.30 -10.18 -10.95
C LEU A 137 -11.09 -8.66 -10.88
N LEU A 138 -11.20 -8.09 -9.69
CA LEU A 138 -10.98 -6.66 -9.46
C LEU A 138 -9.70 -6.47 -8.66
N ILE A 139 -8.92 -5.44 -9.01
CA ILE A 139 -7.71 -5.08 -8.27
C ILE A 139 -7.99 -3.94 -7.28
N ASN A 140 -7.18 -3.85 -6.23
CA ASN A 140 -7.20 -2.72 -5.30
C ASN A 140 -5.90 -1.93 -5.46
N VAL A 141 -6.01 -0.60 -5.47
CA VAL A 141 -4.87 0.31 -5.63
C VAL A 141 -4.96 1.49 -4.66
N SER A 142 -3.81 2.09 -4.38
CA SER A 142 -3.70 3.28 -3.53
C SER A 142 -3.32 4.54 -4.31
N GLY A 143 -2.90 4.39 -5.58
CA GLY A 143 -2.55 5.51 -6.44
C GLY A 143 -2.29 5.06 -7.88
N ALA A 144 -2.13 6.02 -8.79
CA ALA A 144 -1.86 5.76 -10.20
C ALA A 144 -0.45 5.20 -10.45
N ASP A 145 0.49 5.46 -9.55
CA ASP A 145 1.85 4.95 -9.57
C ASP A 145 1.91 3.43 -9.47
N GLU A 146 1.01 2.82 -8.68
CA GLU A 146 0.90 1.36 -8.57
C GLU A 146 0.45 0.69 -9.88
N LEU A 147 -0.14 1.44 -10.79
CA LEU A 147 -0.63 0.98 -12.09
C LEU A 147 0.42 1.07 -13.20
N SER A 148 1.57 1.66 -12.90
CA SER A 148 2.66 1.84 -13.86
C SER A 148 3.21 0.49 -14.34
N GLY A 149 3.23 0.29 -15.67
CA GLY A 149 3.69 -0.97 -16.25
C GLY A 149 2.71 -2.13 -16.18
N ILE A 150 1.51 -1.94 -15.64
CA ILE A 150 0.45 -2.94 -15.57
C ILE A 150 -0.55 -2.71 -16.73
N ASP A 151 -0.84 -3.75 -17.50
CA ASP A 151 -1.86 -3.70 -18.55
C ASP A 151 -3.26 -3.96 -17.91
N PRO A 152 -4.28 -3.12 -18.16
CA PRO A 152 -5.65 -3.34 -17.68
C PRO A 152 -6.27 -4.67 -18.07
N VAL A 153 -5.77 -5.33 -19.11
CA VAL A 153 -6.26 -6.65 -19.57
C VAL A 153 -6.21 -7.74 -18.49
N ILE A 154 -5.39 -7.56 -17.45
CA ILE A 154 -5.23 -8.55 -16.36
C ILE A 154 -6.41 -8.63 -15.40
N CYS A 155 -7.32 -7.67 -15.43
CA CYS A 155 -8.45 -7.58 -14.49
C CYS A 155 -9.73 -7.15 -15.19
N ASP A 156 -10.85 -7.20 -14.45
CA ASP A 156 -12.17 -6.77 -14.91
C ASP A 156 -12.53 -5.36 -14.37
N GLY A 157 -11.59 -4.69 -13.72
CA GLY A 157 -11.73 -3.35 -13.19
C GLY A 157 -10.98 -3.13 -11.87
N ILE A 158 -11.18 -1.95 -11.29
CA ILE A 158 -10.64 -1.58 -9.98
C ILE A 158 -11.76 -1.66 -8.94
N GLY A 159 -11.62 -2.61 -8.00
CA GLY A 159 -12.59 -2.85 -6.93
C GLY A 159 -12.52 -1.81 -5.84
N LEU A 160 -11.32 -1.26 -5.58
CA LEU A 160 -11.12 -0.21 -4.60
C LEU A 160 -9.89 0.66 -4.94
N VAL A 161 -10.11 1.96 -5.02
CA VAL A 161 -9.06 2.97 -4.89
C VAL A 161 -9.09 3.53 -3.47
N ARG A 162 -7.95 3.42 -2.76
CA ARG A 162 -7.78 3.98 -1.41
C ARG A 162 -7.26 5.41 -1.54
N THR A 163 -8.05 6.38 -1.12
CA THR A 163 -7.70 7.80 -1.27
C THR A 163 -6.90 8.37 -0.11
N GLU A 164 -6.75 7.64 0.98
CA GLU A 164 -6.11 8.12 2.22
C GLU A 164 -4.70 8.62 1.99
N PHE A 165 -3.94 7.96 1.10
CA PHE A 165 -2.54 8.31 0.80
C PHE A 165 -2.39 9.72 0.23
N MET A 166 -3.41 10.24 -0.46
CA MET A 166 -3.42 11.62 -0.97
C MET A 166 -3.53 12.66 0.16
N PHE A 167 -4.06 12.26 1.32
CA PHE A 167 -4.28 13.12 2.48
C PHE A 167 -3.19 12.99 3.55
N MET A 168 -2.14 12.20 3.31
CA MET A 168 -1.02 12.01 4.27
C MET A 168 0.05 13.10 4.18
N GLY A 169 -0.13 14.11 3.33
CA GLY A 169 0.77 15.26 3.21
C GLY A 169 0.65 16.26 4.35
N THR A 170 1.44 17.32 4.29
CA THR A 170 1.39 18.45 5.25
C THR A 170 0.20 19.39 5.00
N ALA A 171 -0.41 19.30 3.83
CA ALA A 171 -1.59 20.07 3.43
C ALA A 171 -2.64 19.14 2.82
N LEU A 172 -3.90 19.56 2.90
CA LEU A 172 -5.01 18.84 2.25
C LEU A 172 -4.90 19.00 0.73
N PRO A 173 -5.14 17.92 -0.05
CA PRO A 173 -5.08 17.99 -1.50
C PRO A 173 -6.20 18.87 -2.06
N SER A 174 -5.84 19.75 -3.00
CA SER A 174 -6.78 20.59 -3.74
C SER A 174 -7.72 19.75 -4.62
N GLU A 175 -8.79 20.38 -5.12
CA GLU A 175 -9.71 19.72 -6.06
C GLU A 175 -8.99 19.28 -7.35
N GLU A 176 -8.07 20.11 -7.88
CA GLU A 176 -7.32 19.78 -9.09
C GLU A 176 -6.32 18.65 -8.91
N GLU A 177 -5.64 18.59 -7.77
CA GLU A 177 -4.74 17.46 -7.45
C GLU A 177 -5.51 16.15 -7.36
N GLN A 178 -6.67 16.17 -6.69
CA GLN A 178 -7.55 15.01 -6.60
C GLN A 178 -8.11 14.60 -7.97
N LEU A 179 -8.61 15.57 -8.76
CA LEU A 179 -9.13 15.34 -10.11
C LEU A 179 -8.05 14.70 -11.01
N ASN A 180 -6.84 15.21 -10.97
CA ASN A 180 -5.73 14.68 -11.76
C ASN A 180 -5.43 13.22 -11.38
N ALA A 181 -5.34 12.91 -10.09
CA ALA A 181 -5.08 11.57 -9.60
C ALA A 181 -6.19 10.58 -10.01
N TYR A 182 -7.46 10.95 -9.82
CA TYR A 182 -8.59 10.11 -10.20
C TYR A 182 -8.67 9.91 -11.73
N SER A 183 -8.41 10.96 -12.49
CA SER A 183 -8.40 10.91 -13.95
C SER A 183 -7.32 10.01 -14.51
N LEU A 184 -6.12 9.96 -13.91
CA LEU A 184 -5.05 9.05 -14.31
C LEU A 184 -5.48 7.58 -14.12
N ILE A 185 -6.11 7.26 -13.00
CA ILE A 185 -6.62 5.91 -12.70
C ILE A 185 -7.72 5.51 -13.69
N LEU A 186 -8.67 6.40 -13.96
CA LEU A 186 -9.78 6.14 -14.88
C LEU A 186 -9.29 5.97 -16.33
N ARG A 187 -8.30 6.76 -16.77
CA ARG A 187 -7.67 6.58 -18.10
C ARG A 187 -6.95 5.25 -18.20
N TRP A 188 -6.22 4.85 -17.15
CA TRP A 188 -5.59 3.53 -17.12
C TRP A 188 -6.63 2.42 -17.28
N ALA A 189 -7.79 2.53 -16.63
CA ALA A 189 -8.84 1.53 -16.65
C ALA A 189 -9.49 1.33 -18.02
N ARG A 190 -9.32 2.24 -18.98
CA ARG A 190 -9.80 2.13 -20.40
C ARG A 190 -11.26 1.72 -20.52
N GLY A 191 -12.14 2.27 -19.67
CA GLY A 191 -13.56 1.97 -19.67
C GLY A 191 -13.98 0.81 -18.76
N LEU A 192 -13.05 0.14 -18.08
CA LEU A 192 -13.38 -0.81 -17.02
C LEU A 192 -13.95 -0.06 -15.79
N PRO A 193 -14.82 -0.70 -15.00
CA PRO A 193 -15.40 -0.08 -13.81
C PRO A 193 -14.32 0.22 -12.75
N VAL A 194 -14.38 1.41 -12.17
CA VAL A 194 -13.48 1.85 -11.10
C VAL A 194 -14.31 2.28 -9.90
N THR A 195 -14.03 1.70 -8.72
CA THR A 195 -14.62 2.12 -7.46
C THR A 195 -13.61 2.95 -6.68
N ILE A 196 -13.91 4.23 -6.43
CA ILE A 196 -13.09 5.12 -5.61
C ILE A 196 -13.77 5.32 -4.27
N ARG A 197 -13.05 5.01 -3.19
CA ARG A 197 -13.52 5.23 -1.83
C ARG A 197 -13.22 6.68 -1.42
N THR A 198 -14.22 7.38 -0.88
CA THR A 198 -13.97 8.68 -0.24
C THR A 198 -13.08 8.49 0.99
N LEU A 199 -12.50 9.57 1.49
CA LEU A 199 -11.53 9.55 2.58
C LEU A 199 -12.01 8.70 3.77
N ASP A 200 -11.25 7.65 4.09
CA ASP A 200 -11.42 6.81 5.27
C ASP A 200 -10.30 7.11 6.28
N ALA A 201 -10.36 8.30 6.87
CA ALA A 201 -9.44 8.76 7.89
C ALA A 201 -10.12 8.85 9.26
N GLY A 202 -9.32 9.01 10.29
CA GLY A 202 -9.73 8.99 11.69
C GLY A 202 -9.20 7.74 12.40
N GLY A 203 -9.26 7.72 13.72
CA GLY A 203 -8.74 6.61 14.49
C GLY A 203 -7.22 6.49 14.41
N ASP A 204 -6.75 5.40 13.82
CA ASP A 204 -5.33 5.08 13.61
C ASP A 204 -4.68 5.82 12.43
N LYS A 205 -5.48 6.57 11.65
CA LYS A 205 -5.04 7.30 10.45
C LYS A 205 -5.35 8.80 10.57
N PRO A 206 -4.60 9.52 11.38
CA PRO A 206 -4.82 10.96 11.53
C PRO A 206 -4.49 11.69 10.23
N VAL A 207 -5.34 12.65 9.88
CA VAL A 207 -5.10 13.60 8.78
C VAL A 207 -4.89 14.98 9.37
N ALA A 208 -3.81 15.63 8.98
CA ALA A 208 -3.48 16.97 9.48
C ALA A 208 -4.64 17.94 9.20
N GLY A 209 -5.13 18.59 10.24
CA GLY A 209 -6.23 19.56 10.17
C GLY A 209 -7.65 18.98 10.14
N LEU A 210 -7.83 17.65 10.10
CA LEU A 210 -9.15 17.00 10.09
C LEU A 210 -9.41 16.10 11.30
N SER A 211 -8.38 15.49 11.86
CA SER A 211 -8.52 14.51 12.95
C SER A 211 -8.50 15.21 14.29
N LEU A 212 -9.51 14.97 15.10
CA LEU A 212 -9.54 15.38 16.51
C LEU A 212 -8.85 14.29 17.32
N GLY A 213 -7.73 14.62 17.99
CA GLY A 213 -7.06 13.69 18.91
C GLY A 213 -7.88 13.50 20.19
N GLY A 214 -7.72 12.33 20.84
CA GLY A 214 -8.22 12.10 22.20
C GLY A 214 -9.49 11.27 22.32
N GLU A 215 -9.94 10.60 21.26
CA GLU A 215 -11.07 9.66 21.35
C GLU A 215 -10.69 8.35 22.07
N SER A 216 -11.52 7.87 22.98
CA SER A 216 -11.28 6.62 23.72
C SER A 216 -11.37 5.37 22.83
N ASN A 217 -12.20 5.42 21.79
CA ASN A 217 -12.39 4.36 20.80
C ASN A 217 -12.38 4.92 19.37
N PRO A 218 -11.21 5.24 18.84
CA PRO A 218 -11.09 5.97 17.58
C PRO A 218 -11.73 5.26 16.37
N PHE A 219 -11.80 3.92 16.37
CA PHE A 219 -12.43 3.15 15.31
C PHE A 219 -13.95 3.28 15.26
N LEU A 220 -14.59 3.51 16.41
CA LEU A 220 -16.04 3.71 16.54
C LEU A 220 -16.42 5.20 16.54
N GLY A 221 -15.44 6.09 16.63
CA GLY A 221 -15.60 7.52 16.73
C GLY A 221 -15.72 8.23 15.37
N LEU A 222 -15.10 9.38 15.28
CA LEU A 222 -15.14 10.28 14.13
C LEU A 222 -14.21 9.74 13.02
N ARG A 223 -14.77 8.88 12.17
CA ARG A 223 -14.06 8.21 11.08
C ARG A 223 -14.91 8.07 9.83
N GLY A 224 -14.27 8.00 8.65
CA GLY A 224 -14.93 7.78 7.38
C GLY A 224 -16.01 8.82 7.11
N VAL A 225 -17.24 8.39 6.82
CA VAL A 225 -18.36 9.30 6.52
C VAL A 225 -18.63 10.30 7.64
N ARG A 226 -18.49 9.90 8.91
CA ARG A 226 -18.73 10.80 10.05
C ARG A 226 -17.73 11.95 10.09
N LEU A 227 -16.44 11.64 9.85
CA LEU A 227 -15.39 12.65 9.74
C LEU A 227 -15.64 13.57 8.53
N ALA A 228 -16.02 12.99 7.39
CA ALA A 228 -16.35 13.73 6.17
C ALA A 228 -17.52 14.70 6.39
N LEU A 229 -18.60 14.27 7.03
CA LEU A 229 -19.77 15.09 7.33
C LEU A 229 -19.48 16.16 8.39
N ALA A 230 -18.54 15.94 9.31
CA ALA A 230 -18.07 16.94 10.25
C ALA A 230 -17.19 18.02 9.56
N ASN A 231 -16.57 17.69 8.41
CA ASN A 231 -15.70 18.59 7.63
C ASN A 231 -16.25 18.77 6.21
N ARG A 232 -17.49 19.25 6.10
CA ARG A 232 -18.26 19.32 4.85
C ARG A 232 -17.53 20.03 3.71
N ASP A 233 -16.77 21.07 3.99
CA ASP A 233 -16.07 21.84 2.95
C ASP A 233 -14.95 21.01 2.29
N VAL A 234 -14.17 20.28 3.08
CA VAL A 234 -13.16 19.34 2.56
C VAL A 234 -13.82 18.20 1.79
N PHE A 235 -14.92 17.68 2.31
CA PHE A 235 -15.67 16.62 1.65
C PHE A 235 -16.28 17.07 0.31
N ARG A 236 -16.82 18.29 0.22
CA ARG A 236 -17.28 18.88 -1.04
C ARG A 236 -16.18 18.97 -2.10
N VAL A 237 -14.97 19.34 -1.70
CA VAL A 237 -13.80 19.37 -2.61
C VAL A 237 -13.57 17.96 -3.20
N GLN A 238 -13.58 16.93 -2.36
CA GLN A 238 -13.41 15.55 -2.84
C GLN A 238 -14.56 15.09 -3.74
N LEU A 239 -15.81 15.37 -3.36
CA LEU A 239 -16.98 15.00 -4.16
C LEU A 239 -16.99 15.69 -5.52
N ARG A 240 -16.64 16.98 -5.60
CA ARG A 240 -16.51 17.69 -6.88
C ARG A 240 -15.43 17.12 -7.76
N ALA A 241 -14.26 16.82 -7.20
CA ALA A 241 -13.18 16.15 -7.94
C ALA A 241 -13.63 14.80 -8.51
N LEU A 242 -14.35 13.99 -7.73
CA LEU A 242 -14.92 12.71 -8.16
C LEU A 242 -15.97 12.88 -9.28
N LEU A 243 -16.90 13.83 -9.12
CA LEU A 243 -17.91 14.10 -10.15
C LEU A 243 -17.28 14.58 -11.46
N ARG A 244 -16.28 15.44 -11.40
CA ARG A 244 -15.54 15.90 -12.59
C ARG A 244 -14.76 14.72 -13.22
N ALA A 245 -14.14 13.86 -12.42
CA ALA A 245 -13.43 12.68 -12.91
C ALA A 245 -14.34 11.66 -13.58
N ALA A 246 -15.61 11.57 -13.19
CA ALA A 246 -16.60 10.68 -13.79
C ALA A 246 -16.82 10.93 -15.30
N ALA A 247 -16.47 12.11 -15.81
CA ALA A 247 -16.46 12.39 -17.25
C ALA A 247 -15.38 11.61 -18.02
N VAL A 248 -14.38 11.03 -17.34
CA VAL A 248 -13.26 10.29 -17.95
C VAL A 248 -13.60 8.81 -18.17
N GLY A 249 -14.45 8.22 -17.31
CA GLY A 249 -14.79 6.79 -17.40
C GLY A 249 -15.77 6.33 -16.33
N PRO A 250 -16.17 5.04 -16.35
CA PRO A 250 -17.14 4.48 -15.42
C PRO A 250 -16.64 4.53 -13.97
N LEU A 251 -17.16 5.46 -13.19
CA LEU A 251 -16.81 5.68 -11.80
C LEU A 251 -17.95 5.26 -10.87
N ARG A 252 -17.59 4.52 -9.82
CA ARG A 252 -18.41 4.27 -8.63
C ARG A 252 -17.77 4.92 -7.43
N VAL A 253 -18.56 5.61 -6.62
CA VAL A 253 -18.07 6.22 -5.37
C VAL A 253 -18.52 5.36 -4.20
N MET A 254 -17.57 4.93 -3.39
CA MET A 254 -17.85 4.17 -2.16
C MET A 254 -17.69 5.08 -0.94
N ILE A 255 -18.74 5.19 -0.15
CA ILE A 255 -18.75 5.93 1.11
C ILE A 255 -18.38 4.96 2.25
N PRO A 256 -17.26 5.19 2.96
CA PRO A 256 -16.80 4.27 4.01
C PRO A 256 -17.54 4.48 5.33
N MET A 257 -17.63 3.41 6.13
CA MET A 257 -18.06 3.43 7.54
C MET A 257 -19.50 3.92 7.73
N VAL A 258 -20.39 3.76 6.77
CA VAL A 258 -21.81 4.08 6.91
C VAL A 258 -22.45 3.13 7.91
N THR A 259 -23.12 3.71 8.92
CA THR A 259 -23.82 2.97 9.98
C THR A 259 -25.30 3.33 10.05
N MET A 260 -25.67 4.53 9.61
CA MET A 260 -27.05 5.04 9.66
C MET A 260 -27.53 5.51 8.29
N PRO A 261 -28.80 5.29 7.92
CA PRO A 261 -29.37 5.81 6.67
C PRO A 261 -29.22 7.33 6.49
N SER A 262 -29.37 8.08 7.58
CA SER A 262 -29.22 9.54 7.60
C SER A 262 -27.84 10.04 7.16
N GLU A 263 -26.79 9.23 7.34
CA GLU A 263 -25.45 9.56 6.85
C GLU A 263 -25.42 9.58 5.32
N LEU A 264 -26.10 8.62 4.67
CA LEU A 264 -26.22 8.59 3.20
C LEU A 264 -27.13 9.72 2.68
N GLU A 265 -28.18 10.06 3.39
CA GLU A 265 -29.05 11.20 3.06
C GLU A 265 -28.25 12.49 3.08
N ALA A 266 -27.47 12.72 4.13
CA ALA A 266 -26.59 13.89 4.24
C ALA A 266 -25.52 13.94 3.12
N VAL A 267 -24.98 12.80 2.69
CA VAL A 267 -24.05 12.75 1.54
C VAL A 267 -24.79 13.10 0.25
N ARG A 268 -26.02 12.61 0.04
CA ARG A 268 -26.84 12.93 -1.14
C ARG A 268 -27.15 14.41 -1.22
N GLU A 269 -27.47 15.06 -0.11
CA GLU A 269 -27.68 16.52 -0.05
C GLU A 269 -26.44 17.31 -0.49
N LEU A 270 -25.23 16.81 -0.19
CA LEU A 270 -23.97 17.43 -0.61
C LEU A 270 -23.66 17.26 -2.11
N LEU A 271 -24.32 16.31 -2.79
CA LEU A 271 -24.16 16.04 -4.22
C LEU A 271 -25.17 16.83 -5.09
N GLN A 272 -26.14 17.49 -4.48
CA GLN A 272 -27.13 18.36 -5.14
C GLN A 272 -26.59 19.79 -5.29
#